data_45c8ef550cb3c4b6a6fac3099322cea8
#
_entry.id   45c8ef550cb3c4b6a6fac3099322cea8
#
_cell.length_a   1.000
_cell.length_b   1.000
_cell.length_c   1.000
_cell.angle_alpha   90.00
_cell.angle_beta   90.00
_cell.angle_gamma   90.00
#
_symmetry.space_group_name_H-M   'P 1'
#
loop_
_entity.id
_entity.type
_entity.pdbx_description
1 polymer ?
#
loop_
_entity_poly.entity_id
_entity_poly.type
_entity_poly.pdbx_seq_one_letter_code
_entity_poly.pdbx_strand_id
1 'polypeptide(L)'
;MRVLTGLQPSGKLHLGNYFASIKQMVDMQEKNEMFMFIANYHAMTSLSDGKALKQNTFDAACAFLALGIDPDKSIFWVQSDVKDVLELYWVLSQHTPMGLLERAHSYKDKVAKGISSHHGLFSYPVLMAADILLYNAQVVPVGKDQIQHVEIARDIAIKFNNEHGEIFTLPEAKIDENVATVPGTNGEKMSKSYGNTIDIFADAKTLKKQISSIVTDGTPLEEPKQWQNCNVYNIAKLFLNESDQRDLQARYERGGEGHGHFKAYLNELVWEYFKEAREKFEHYQNNPDEVAKILDLGAKKAQNVAHETIKKVREAVGIYR
;
A
#
# COMPACT_ATOMS: atom_id res chain seq x y z
N MET A 1 12.37 13.12 8.69
CA MET A 1 11.03 13.06 9.35
C MET A 1 10.69 11.60 9.58
N ARG A 2 9.92 11.30 10.63
CA ARG A 2 9.40 9.95 10.85
C ARG A 2 8.12 9.74 10.04
N VAL A 3 8.15 8.74 9.17
CA VAL A 3 7.07 8.40 8.26
C VAL A 3 6.58 7.01 8.57
N LEU A 4 5.27 6.83 8.71
CA LEU A 4 4.66 5.52 8.93
C LEU A 4 3.75 5.14 7.77
N THR A 5 3.83 3.90 7.33
CA THR A 5 2.90 3.35 6.34
C THR A 5 2.54 1.90 6.67
N GLY A 6 1.26 1.59 6.57
CA GLY A 6 0.72 0.24 6.72
C GLY A 6 0.35 -0.36 5.36
N LEU A 7 0.85 -1.55 5.09
CA LEU A 7 0.65 -2.26 3.83
C LEU A 7 -0.26 -3.47 4.06
N GLN A 8 -1.46 -3.45 3.50
CA GLN A 8 -2.38 -4.58 3.69
C GLN A 8 -1.94 -5.82 2.89
N PRO A 9 -1.93 -7.02 3.51
CA PRO A 9 -1.64 -8.27 2.84
C PRO A 9 -2.84 -8.73 2.00
N SER A 10 -3.10 -8.02 0.90
CA SER A 10 -4.30 -8.20 0.08
C SER A 10 -4.12 -9.17 -1.09
N GLY A 11 -3.14 -10.08 -1.03
CA GLY A 11 -2.81 -11.02 -2.10
C GLY A 11 -1.94 -10.39 -3.19
N LYS A 12 -1.98 -10.93 -4.42
CA LYS A 12 -1.07 -10.54 -5.50
C LYS A 12 -1.02 -9.04 -5.75
N LEU A 13 0.19 -8.49 -5.88
CA LEU A 13 0.42 -7.10 -6.23
C LEU A 13 0.35 -6.89 -7.75
N HIS A 14 -0.22 -5.77 -8.15
CA HIS A 14 -0.36 -5.36 -9.55
C HIS A 14 0.28 -3.99 -9.81
N LEU A 15 0.44 -3.62 -11.08
CA LEU A 15 1.08 -2.36 -11.49
C LEU A 15 0.47 -1.14 -10.77
N GLY A 16 -0.86 -1.14 -10.57
CA GLY A 16 -1.55 -0.08 -9.84
C GLY A 16 -1.05 0.09 -8.41
N ASN A 17 -0.78 -1.02 -7.68
CA ASN A 17 -0.23 -0.94 -6.32
C ASN A 17 1.19 -0.36 -6.33
N TYR A 18 2.02 -0.79 -7.27
CA TYR A 18 3.40 -0.35 -7.36
C TYR A 18 3.50 1.15 -7.65
N PHE A 19 2.91 1.62 -8.74
CA PHE A 19 3.02 3.02 -9.15
C PHE A 19 2.22 3.98 -8.27
N ALA A 20 1.11 3.51 -7.66
CA ALA A 20 0.31 4.36 -6.78
C ALA A 20 0.90 4.51 -5.37
N SER A 21 1.74 3.59 -4.90
CA SER A 21 2.13 3.57 -3.48
C SER A 21 3.55 3.03 -3.25
N ILE A 22 3.87 1.82 -3.71
CA ILE A 22 5.08 1.11 -3.28
C ILE A 22 6.34 1.85 -3.77
N LYS A 23 6.35 2.30 -5.03
CA LYS A 23 7.48 3.05 -5.59
C LYS A 23 7.81 4.30 -4.77
N GLN A 24 6.79 5.06 -4.38
CA GLN A 24 6.97 6.24 -3.53
C GLN A 24 7.54 5.89 -2.16
N MET A 25 7.09 4.80 -1.54
CA MET A 25 7.62 4.34 -0.25
C MET A 25 9.09 3.97 -0.35
N VAL A 26 9.49 3.30 -1.43
CA VAL A 26 10.90 2.98 -1.71
C VAL A 26 11.73 4.26 -1.90
N ASP A 27 11.21 5.24 -2.64
CA ASP A 27 11.91 6.51 -2.85
C ASP A 27 12.03 7.34 -1.54
N MET A 28 11.05 7.22 -0.63
CA MET A 28 11.04 7.96 0.64
C MET A 28 12.05 7.43 1.67
N GLN A 29 12.44 6.15 1.60
CA GLN A 29 13.35 5.55 2.60
C GLN A 29 14.77 6.15 2.56
N GLU A 30 15.16 6.79 1.46
CA GLU A 30 16.47 7.45 1.35
C GLU A 30 16.60 8.74 2.21
N LYS A 31 15.47 9.35 2.55
CA LYS A 31 15.46 10.70 3.17
C LYS A 31 14.69 10.77 4.49
N ASN A 32 14.08 9.67 4.91
CA ASN A 32 13.20 9.64 6.08
C ASN A 32 13.49 8.44 6.97
N GLU A 33 13.14 8.56 8.23
CA GLU A 33 13.05 7.43 9.15
C GLU A 33 11.74 6.68 8.86
N MET A 34 11.83 5.60 8.09
CA MET A 34 10.65 4.89 7.59
C MET A 34 10.26 3.75 8.54
N PHE A 35 9.00 3.77 8.95
CA PHE A 35 8.32 2.70 9.66
C PHE A 35 7.30 2.08 8.72
N MET A 36 7.50 0.83 8.33
CA MET A 36 6.65 0.13 7.37
C MET A 36 6.18 -1.19 7.97
N PHE A 37 4.89 -1.42 8.01
CA PHE A 37 4.37 -2.67 8.56
C PHE A 37 3.34 -3.34 7.66
N ILE A 38 3.27 -4.67 7.74
CA ILE A 38 2.23 -5.45 7.11
C ILE A 38 1.02 -5.47 8.05
N ALA A 39 -0.06 -4.84 7.62
CA ALA A 39 -1.26 -4.56 8.41
C ALA A 39 -2.19 -5.79 8.51
N ASN A 40 -1.73 -6.86 9.14
CA ASN A 40 -2.47 -8.12 9.20
C ASN A 40 -3.68 -8.07 10.14
N TYR A 41 -3.66 -7.27 11.23
CA TYR A 41 -4.87 -7.04 12.04
C TYR A 41 -5.95 -6.31 11.22
N HIS A 42 -5.56 -5.29 10.45
CA HIS A 42 -6.52 -4.58 9.59
C HIS A 42 -7.11 -5.49 8.52
N ALA A 43 -6.33 -6.43 7.99
CA ALA A 43 -6.81 -7.38 6.99
C ALA A 43 -7.93 -8.29 7.53
N MET A 44 -7.98 -8.56 8.84
CA MET A 44 -9.03 -9.36 9.47
C MET A 44 -10.42 -8.72 9.35
N THR A 45 -10.52 -7.43 9.06
CA THR A 45 -11.82 -6.77 8.83
C THR A 45 -12.55 -7.31 7.61
N SER A 46 -11.84 -7.95 6.67
CA SER A 46 -12.39 -8.47 5.42
C SER A 46 -11.95 -9.89 5.09
N LEU A 47 -10.96 -10.43 5.79
CA LEU A 47 -10.41 -11.77 5.56
C LEU A 47 -10.53 -12.60 6.84
N SER A 48 -11.42 -13.59 6.84
CA SER A 48 -11.67 -14.49 7.99
C SER A 48 -10.88 -15.80 7.92
N ASP A 49 -10.33 -16.18 6.77
CA ASP A 49 -9.52 -17.39 6.61
C ASP A 49 -8.09 -17.15 7.13
N GLY A 50 -7.78 -17.77 8.28
CA GLY A 50 -6.47 -17.63 8.92
C GLY A 50 -5.31 -18.22 8.11
N LYS A 51 -5.56 -19.26 7.29
CA LYS A 51 -4.52 -19.81 6.40
C LYS A 51 -4.20 -18.84 5.27
N ALA A 52 -5.24 -18.27 4.66
CA ALA A 52 -5.08 -17.26 3.63
C ALA A 52 -4.41 -15.99 4.19
N LEU A 53 -4.76 -15.55 5.41
CA LEU A 53 -4.13 -14.40 6.05
C LEU A 53 -2.63 -14.63 6.29
N LYS A 54 -2.26 -15.81 6.80
CA LYS A 54 -0.85 -16.19 7.01
C LYS A 54 -0.08 -16.18 5.69
N GLN A 55 -0.61 -16.83 4.64
CA GLN A 55 0.05 -16.88 3.34
C GLN A 55 0.16 -15.50 2.71
N ASN A 56 -0.91 -14.72 2.71
CA ASN A 56 -0.90 -13.37 2.16
C ASN A 56 0.09 -12.44 2.90
N THR A 57 0.24 -12.63 4.22
CA THR A 57 1.23 -11.86 5.01
C THR A 57 2.64 -12.18 4.59
N PHE A 58 2.96 -13.47 4.42
CA PHE A 58 4.27 -13.92 3.94
C PHE A 58 4.55 -13.45 2.51
N ASP A 59 3.58 -13.64 1.60
CA ASP A 59 3.71 -13.21 0.20
C ASP A 59 3.90 -11.69 0.09
N ALA A 60 3.19 -10.93 0.93
CA ALA A 60 3.37 -9.47 0.98
C ALA A 60 4.78 -9.09 1.46
N ALA A 61 5.31 -9.76 2.49
CA ALA A 61 6.68 -9.52 2.94
C ALA A 61 7.69 -9.76 1.82
N CYS A 62 7.61 -10.91 1.15
CA CYS A 62 8.49 -11.24 0.02
C CYS A 62 8.37 -10.20 -1.11
N ALA A 63 7.14 -9.78 -1.43
CA ALA A 63 6.88 -8.84 -2.51
C ALA A 63 7.42 -7.44 -2.20
N PHE A 64 7.24 -6.93 -0.98
CA PHE A 64 7.72 -5.60 -0.61
C PHE A 64 9.25 -5.55 -0.54
N LEU A 65 9.91 -6.57 0.00
CA LEU A 65 11.36 -6.70 -0.03
C LEU A 65 11.89 -6.78 -1.46
N ALA A 66 11.24 -7.57 -2.31
CA ALA A 66 11.62 -7.72 -3.71
C ALA A 66 11.46 -6.42 -4.51
N LEU A 67 10.46 -5.60 -4.18
CA LEU A 67 10.21 -4.32 -4.84
C LEU A 67 11.07 -3.17 -4.31
N GLY A 68 11.97 -3.42 -3.35
CA GLY A 68 13.00 -2.48 -2.95
C GLY A 68 12.83 -1.88 -1.55
N ILE A 69 11.92 -2.40 -0.72
CA ILE A 69 11.96 -2.06 0.72
C ILE A 69 13.24 -2.66 1.30
N ASP A 70 14.11 -1.76 1.79
CA ASP A 70 15.42 -2.09 2.32
C ASP A 70 15.35 -2.12 3.86
N PRO A 71 15.52 -3.29 4.50
CA PRO A 71 15.44 -3.43 5.96
C PRO A 71 16.60 -2.78 6.71
N ASP A 72 17.66 -2.36 6.02
CA ASP A 72 18.75 -1.60 6.61
C ASP A 72 18.43 -0.09 6.68
N LYS A 73 17.57 0.40 5.77
CA LYS A 73 17.13 1.79 5.70
C LYS A 73 15.77 2.03 6.37
N SER A 74 14.95 0.99 6.48
CA SER A 74 13.58 1.06 6.97
C SER A 74 13.36 0.05 8.09
N ILE A 75 12.53 0.39 9.05
CA ILE A 75 12.01 -0.57 10.02
C ILE A 75 10.81 -1.25 9.36
N PHE A 76 10.94 -2.56 9.07
CA PHE A 76 9.91 -3.33 8.36
C PHE A 76 9.50 -4.56 9.18
N TRP A 77 8.21 -4.67 9.52
CA TRP A 77 7.70 -5.75 10.39
C TRP A 77 6.25 -6.13 10.07
N VAL A 78 5.73 -7.15 10.76
CA VAL A 78 4.31 -7.50 10.75
C VAL A 78 3.62 -6.84 11.96
N GLN A 79 2.49 -6.18 11.75
CA GLN A 79 1.75 -5.44 12.78
C GLN A 79 1.53 -6.23 14.07
N SER A 80 1.15 -7.50 13.95
CA SER A 80 0.87 -8.38 15.11
C SER A 80 2.09 -8.73 15.97
N ASP A 81 3.30 -8.48 15.49
CA ASP A 81 4.52 -8.79 16.22
C ASP A 81 4.83 -7.73 17.30
N VAL A 82 4.21 -6.54 17.20
CA VAL A 82 4.29 -5.47 18.19
C VAL A 82 2.97 -5.36 18.94
N LYS A 83 2.87 -6.03 20.07
CA LYS A 83 1.60 -6.18 20.83
C LYS A 83 1.11 -4.89 21.48
N ASP A 84 2.00 -3.94 21.75
CA ASP A 84 1.69 -2.64 22.38
C ASP A 84 0.64 -1.84 21.61
N VAL A 85 0.48 -2.10 20.30
CA VAL A 85 -0.56 -1.47 19.49
C VAL A 85 -1.99 -1.77 19.98
N LEU A 86 -2.23 -2.99 20.47
CA LEU A 86 -3.55 -3.38 20.99
C LEU A 86 -3.82 -2.76 22.37
N GLU A 87 -2.80 -2.58 23.18
CA GLU A 87 -2.94 -1.86 24.44
C GLU A 87 -3.25 -0.38 24.17
N LEU A 88 -2.49 0.25 23.27
CA LEU A 88 -2.75 1.64 22.90
C LEU A 88 -4.14 1.80 22.27
N TYR A 89 -4.54 0.88 21.37
CA TYR A 89 -5.89 0.85 20.84
C TYR A 89 -6.96 0.89 21.92
N TRP A 90 -6.79 0.07 22.99
CA TRP A 90 -7.74 0.07 24.10
C TRP A 90 -7.78 1.40 24.84
N VAL A 91 -6.62 1.99 25.15
CA VAL A 91 -6.53 3.30 25.81
C VAL A 91 -7.16 4.38 24.93
N LEU A 92 -6.83 4.45 23.65
CA LEU A 92 -7.39 5.45 22.73
C LEU A 92 -8.89 5.28 22.53
N SER A 93 -9.43 4.07 22.66
CA SER A 93 -10.88 3.83 22.60
C SER A 93 -11.65 4.59 23.67
N GLN A 94 -11.05 4.87 24.85
CA GLN A 94 -11.66 5.66 25.93
C GLN A 94 -11.71 7.17 25.59
N HIS A 95 -10.87 7.60 24.66
CA HIS A 95 -10.77 8.99 24.20
C HIS A 95 -11.46 9.24 22.84
N THR A 96 -12.10 8.20 22.26
CA THR A 96 -12.74 8.26 20.94
C THR A 96 -14.25 8.37 21.06
N PRO A 97 -14.87 9.51 20.74
CA PRO A 97 -16.33 9.63 20.74
C PRO A 97 -16.97 8.75 19.66
N MET A 98 -18.07 8.06 20.00
CA MET A 98 -18.82 7.22 19.05
C MET A 98 -19.22 7.98 17.78
N GLY A 99 -19.69 9.23 17.91
CA GLY A 99 -20.06 10.06 16.77
C GLY A 99 -18.91 10.38 15.81
N LEU A 100 -17.65 10.30 16.24
CA LEU A 100 -16.49 10.42 15.36
C LEU A 100 -16.41 9.22 14.40
N LEU A 101 -16.59 8.02 14.94
CA LEU A 101 -16.55 6.77 14.17
C LEU A 101 -17.79 6.62 13.26
N GLU A 102 -18.97 7.04 13.73
CA GLU A 102 -20.21 7.00 12.95
C GLU A 102 -20.14 7.89 11.71
N ARG A 103 -19.36 8.97 11.74
CA ARG A 103 -19.13 9.86 10.60
C ARG A 103 -18.07 9.35 9.64
N ALA A 104 -17.29 8.31 9.99
CA ALA A 104 -16.27 7.75 9.11
C ALA A 104 -16.89 7.18 7.82
N HIS A 105 -16.53 7.74 6.67
CA HIS A 105 -17.08 7.36 5.36
C HIS A 105 -16.82 5.89 5.04
N SER A 106 -15.63 5.39 5.36
CA SER A 106 -15.22 4.03 5.04
C SER A 106 -16.03 2.94 5.74
N TYR A 107 -16.57 3.19 6.95
CA TYR A 107 -17.50 2.28 7.60
C TYR A 107 -18.80 2.16 6.81
N LYS A 108 -19.39 3.32 6.45
CA LYS A 108 -20.62 3.39 5.66
C LYS A 108 -20.47 2.73 4.29
N ASP A 109 -19.36 2.99 3.60
CA ASP A 109 -19.07 2.43 2.29
C ASP A 109 -18.90 0.90 2.33
N LYS A 110 -18.25 0.37 3.36
CA LYS A 110 -18.05 -1.07 3.53
C LYS A 110 -19.37 -1.78 3.84
N VAL A 111 -20.21 -1.20 4.69
CA VAL A 111 -21.54 -1.72 4.98
C VAL A 111 -22.42 -1.67 3.72
N ALA A 112 -22.39 -0.57 2.96
CA ALA A 112 -23.11 -0.44 1.70
C ALA A 112 -22.68 -1.46 0.64
N LYS A 113 -21.41 -1.91 0.67
CA LYS A 113 -20.86 -2.98 -0.18
C LYS A 113 -21.17 -4.40 0.34
N GLY A 114 -22.00 -4.53 1.38
CA GLY A 114 -22.43 -5.82 1.91
C GLY A 114 -21.43 -6.49 2.86
N ILE A 115 -20.41 -5.79 3.32
CA ILE A 115 -19.52 -6.30 4.37
C ILE A 115 -20.31 -6.27 5.69
N SER A 116 -20.33 -7.41 6.40
CA SER A 116 -21.00 -7.51 7.69
C SER A 116 -20.49 -6.46 8.67
N SER A 117 -21.40 -5.70 9.26
CA SER A 117 -21.06 -4.72 10.29
C SER A 117 -20.78 -5.43 11.62
N HIS A 118 -19.51 -5.54 11.95
CA HIS A 118 -19.04 -6.05 13.24
C HIS A 118 -18.19 -5.00 13.95
N HIS A 119 -17.99 -5.18 15.25
CA HIS A 119 -17.27 -4.21 16.08
C HIS A 119 -15.90 -3.81 15.50
N GLY A 120 -15.10 -4.78 15.05
CA GLY A 120 -13.78 -4.50 14.46
C GLY A 120 -13.86 -3.62 13.19
N LEU A 121 -14.91 -3.77 12.35
CA LEU A 121 -15.12 -2.91 11.21
C LEU A 121 -15.53 -1.48 11.61
N PHE A 122 -16.23 -1.32 12.72
CA PHE A 122 -16.60 -0.01 13.25
C PHE A 122 -15.41 0.70 13.90
N SER A 123 -14.60 -0.03 14.66
CA SER A 123 -13.52 0.52 15.50
C SER A 123 -12.13 0.52 14.86
N TYR A 124 -11.95 -0.04 13.65
CA TYR A 124 -10.62 -0.09 13.03
C TYR A 124 -9.95 1.28 12.83
N PRO A 125 -10.66 2.44 12.70
CA PRO A 125 -9.98 3.74 12.66
C PRO A 125 -9.24 4.06 13.95
N VAL A 126 -9.68 3.54 15.10
CA VAL A 126 -8.97 3.68 16.38
C VAL A 126 -7.71 2.80 16.39
N LEU A 127 -7.77 1.61 15.81
CA LEU A 127 -6.58 0.77 15.64
C LEU A 127 -5.56 1.44 14.70
N MET A 128 -6.02 2.07 13.61
CA MET A 128 -5.13 2.85 12.75
C MET A 128 -4.54 4.06 13.48
N ALA A 129 -5.31 4.74 14.33
CA ALA A 129 -4.78 5.78 15.19
C ALA A 129 -3.70 5.24 16.15
N ALA A 130 -3.92 4.06 16.72
CA ALA A 130 -2.92 3.40 17.58
C ALA A 130 -1.63 3.08 16.80
N ASP A 131 -1.73 2.54 15.58
CA ASP A 131 -0.57 2.31 14.71
C ASP A 131 0.24 3.59 14.48
N ILE A 132 -0.43 4.70 14.21
CA ILE A 132 0.21 5.99 13.91
C ILE A 132 0.86 6.61 15.15
N LEU A 133 0.11 6.67 16.25
CA LEU A 133 0.51 7.37 17.45
C LEU A 133 1.54 6.60 18.28
N LEU A 134 1.53 5.26 18.21
CA LEU A 134 2.51 4.41 18.90
C LEU A 134 3.95 4.74 18.50
N TYR A 135 4.16 5.11 17.25
CA TYR A 135 5.48 5.47 16.71
C TYR A 135 5.71 6.97 16.63
N ASN A 136 4.77 7.81 17.09
CA ASN A 136 4.86 9.26 16.95
C ASN A 136 5.19 9.70 15.51
N ALA A 137 4.51 9.10 14.53
CA ALA A 137 4.70 9.41 13.14
C ALA A 137 4.28 10.85 12.82
N GLN A 138 5.17 11.59 12.17
CA GLN A 138 4.91 12.96 11.74
C GLN A 138 4.12 12.99 10.43
N VAL A 139 4.39 12.03 9.54
CA VAL A 139 3.80 11.96 8.20
C VAL A 139 3.28 10.55 7.92
N VAL A 140 2.08 10.49 7.39
CA VAL A 140 1.43 9.23 6.94
C VAL A 140 1.08 9.38 5.47
N PRO A 141 1.83 8.73 4.54
CA PRO A 141 1.48 8.72 3.13
C PRO A 141 0.19 7.90 2.92
N VAL A 142 -0.83 8.54 2.36
CA VAL A 142 -2.14 7.91 2.16
C VAL A 142 -2.79 8.32 0.84
N GLY A 143 -3.65 7.47 0.31
CA GLY A 143 -4.58 7.85 -0.74
C GLY A 143 -5.65 8.82 -0.23
N LYS A 144 -6.32 9.53 -1.14
CA LYS A 144 -7.38 10.51 -0.81
C LYS A 144 -8.50 9.92 0.05
N ASP A 145 -8.82 8.65 -0.13
CA ASP A 145 -9.83 7.91 0.62
C ASP A 145 -9.44 7.63 2.08
N GLN A 146 -8.16 7.77 2.44
CA GLN A 146 -7.65 7.51 3.78
C GLN A 146 -7.34 8.79 4.58
N ILE A 147 -7.47 9.97 4.00
CA ILE A 147 -7.21 11.26 4.69
C ILE A 147 -8.01 11.35 5.98
N GLN A 148 -9.31 11.03 5.91
CA GLN A 148 -10.20 11.09 7.07
C GLN A 148 -9.72 10.22 8.23
N HIS A 149 -9.06 9.10 7.98
CA HIS A 149 -8.51 8.26 9.05
C HIS A 149 -7.32 8.90 9.76
N VAL A 150 -6.47 9.61 9.01
CA VAL A 150 -5.35 10.36 9.62
C VAL A 150 -5.88 11.55 10.43
N GLU A 151 -6.93 12.21 9.94
CA GLU A 151 -7.62 13.27 10.70
C GLU A 151 -8.27 12.72 11.99
N ILE A 152 -8.89 11.53 11.94
CA ILE A 152 -9.40 10.86 13.14
C ILE A 152 -8.26 10.58 14.13
N ALA A 153 -7.11 10.09 13.67
CA ALA A 153 -5.95 9.86 14.53
C ALA A 153 -5.44 11.16 15.16
N ARG A 154 -5.44 12.25 14.39
CA ARG A 154 -5.06 13.58 14.86
C ARG A 154 -6.03 14.11 15.92
N ASP A 155 -7.34 13.98 15.71
CA ASP A 155 -8.38 14.40 16.66
C ASP A 155 -8.25 13.64 17.99
N ILE A 156 -8.01 12.33 17.92
CA ILE A 156 -7.78 11.48 19.10
C ILE A 156 -6.52 11.92 19.85
N ALA A 157 -5.42 12.19 19.12
CA ALA A 157 -4.17 12.66 19.70
C ALA A 157 -4.33 14.02 20.40
N ILE A 158 -5.03 14.97 19.78
CA ILE A 158 -5.32 16.29 20.37
C ILE A 158 -6.10 16.12 21.67
N LYS A 159 -7.16 15.30 21.65
CA LYS A 159 -7.97 15.07 22.85
C LYS A 159 -7.15 14.43 23.96
N PHE A 160 -6.38 13.39 23.65
CA PHE A 160 -5.53 12.73 24.61
C PHE A 160 -4.48 13.68 25.21
N ASN A 161 -3.79 14.44 24.35
CA ASN A 161 -2.76 15.39 24.80
C ASN A 161 -3.35 16.51 25.69
N ASN A 162 -4.56 16.98 25.41
CA ASN A 162 -5.25 17.98 26.25
C ASN A 162 -5.61 17.43 27.64
N GLU A 163 -5.92 16.14 27.75
CA GLU A 163 -6.32 15.50 29.00
C GLU A 163 -5.11 15.02 29.84
N HIS A 164 -4.01 14.60 29.18
CA HIS A 164 -2.89 13.89 29.81
C HIS A 164 -1.50 14.51 29.58
N GLY A 165 -1.41 15.65 28.88
CA GLY A 165 -0.15 16.29 28.50
C GLY A 165 0.34 15.83 27.12
N GLU A 166 1.33 16.54 26.58
CA GLU A 166 1.86 16.33 25.20
C GLU A 166 2.67 15.01 25.11
N ILE A 167 2.00 13.93 24.79
CA ILE A 167 2.59 12.59 24.60
C ILE A 167 2.70 12.23 23.12
N PHE A 168 1.66 12.52 22.35
CA PHE A 168 1.59 12.17 20.93
C PHE A 168 1.97 13.33 20.03
N THR A 169 2.81 13.04 19.03
CA THR A 169 3.00 13.92 17.87
C THR A 169 1.74 13.91 17.02
N LEU A 170 1.29 15.08 16.57
CA LEU A 170 0.11 15.19 15.71
C LEU A 170 0.49 14.78 14.28
N PRO A 171 -0.10 13.70 13.73
CA PRO A 171 0.23 13.23 12.39
C PRO A 171 -0.34 14.12 11.30
N GLU A 172 0.33 14.13 10.14
CA GLU A 172 -0.15 14.80 8.92
C GLU A 172 -0.30 13.78 7.80
N ALA A 173 -1.43 13.84 7.09
CA ALA A 173 -1.63 13.07 5.87
C ALA A 173 -0.79 13.66 4.74
N LYS A 174 0.00 12.83 4.07
CA LYS A 174 0.71 13.23 2.85
C LYS A 174 0.05 12.57 1.65
N ILE A 175 -0.52 13.39 0.77
CA ILE A 175 -1.04 12.96 -0.51
C ILE A 175 0.02 13.24 -1.56
N ASP A 176 0.34 12.25 -2.37
CA ASP A 176 1.07 12.52 -3.59
C ASP A 176 0.06 12.88 -4.68
N GLU A 177 0.02 14.15 -5.06
CA GLU A 177 -0.85 14.64 -6.13
C GLU A 177 -0.47 14.06 -7.51
N ASN A 178 0.77 13.57 -7.64
CA ASN A 178 1.32 12.99 -8.86
C ASN A 178 1.09 11.48 -8.97
N VAL A 179 0.35 10.87 -8.05
CA VAL A 179 0.02 9.44 -8.14
C VAL A 179 -0.82 9.19 -9.40
N ALA A 180 -0.16 8.64 -10.41
CA ALA A 180 -0.82 8.26 -11.65
C ALA A 180 -1.90 7.21 -11.36
N THR A 181 -3.14 7.49 -11.75
CA THR A 181 -4.15 6.45 -11.82
C THR A 181 -3.74 5.48 -12.92
N VAL A 182 -3.31 4.28 -12.54
CA VAL A 182 -2.93 3.25 -13.50
C VAL A 182 -4.20 2.64 -14.09
N PRO A 183 -4.42 2.71 -15.41
CA PRO A 183 -5.56 2.07 -16.03
C PRO A 183 -5.39 0.55 -16.00
N GLY A 184 -6.49 -0.15 -15.77
CA GLY A 184 -6.57 -1.60 -15.91
C GLY A 184 -6.74 -2.03 -17.36
N THR A 185 -6.86 -3.34 -17.57
CA THR A 185 -7.02 -3.90 -18.93
C THR A 185 -8.28 -3.44 -19.66
N ASN A 186 -9.30 -2.98 -18.92
CA ASN A 186 -10.55 -2.44 -19.43
C ASN A 186 -10.59 -0.90 -19.56
N GLY A 187 -9.49 -0.22 -19.18
CA GLY A 187 -9.39 1.25 -19.21
C GLY A 187 -9.87 1.97 -17.95
N GLU A 188 -10.58 1.30 -17.05
CA GLU A 188 -10.92 1.83 -15.74
C GLU A 188 -9.71 1.75 -14.79
N LYS A 189 -9.80 2.36 -13.61
CA LYS A 189 -8.76 2.23 -12.58
C LYS A 189 -8.44 0.76 -12.31
N MET A 190 -7.16 0.40 -12.34
CA MET A 190 -6.70 -0.96 -12.07
C MET A 190 -7.07 -1.37 -10.64
N SER A 191 -7.84 -2.46 -10.53
CA SER A 191 -8.33 -2.98 -9.24
C SER A 191 -8.66 -4.47 -9.34
N LYS A 192 -8.35 -5.22 -8.29
CA LYS A 192 -8.70 -6.65 -8.18
C LYS A 192 -10.20 -6.89 -8.27
N SER A 193 -11.00 -6.00 -7.70
CA SER A 193 -12.46 -6.10 -7.71
C SER A 193 -13.06 -6.01 -9.12
N TYR A 194 -12.35 -5.41 -10.06
CA TYR A 194 -12.77 -5.33 -11.47
C TYR A 194 -12.16 -6.42 -12.35
N GLY A 195 -11.25 -7.26 -11.81
CA GLY A 195 -10.59 -8.31 -12.57
C GLY A 195 -9.70 -7.79 -13.71
N ASN A 196 -9.26 -6.54 -13.65
CA ASN A 196 -8.57 -5.81 -14.72
C ASN A 196 -7.08 -5.55 -14.41
N THR A 197 -6.46 -6.40 -13.56
CA THR A 197 -5.08 -6.21 -13.07
C THR A 197 -4.05 -6.76 -14.04
N ILE A 198 -2.84 -6.18 -13.97
CA ILE A 198 -1.60 -6.73 -14.54
C ILE A 198 -0.67 -7.00 -13.35
N ASP A 199 -0.41 -8.27 -13.09
CA ASP A 199 0.28 -8.72 -11.90
C ASP A 199 1.80 -8.61 -12.10
N ILE A 200 2.51 -8.05 -11.10
CA ILE A 200 3.97 -7.78 -11.16
C ILE A 200 4.77 -9.09 -11.21
N PHE A 201 4.37 -10.07 -10.41
CA PHE A 201 5.07 -11.34 -10.25
C PHE A 201 4.41 -12.48 -11.06
N ALA A 202 3.64 -12.14 -12.11
CA ALA A 202 3.09 -13.12 -13.03
C ALA A 202 4.21 -13.82 -13.83
N ASP A 203 4.01 -15.10 -14.14
CA ASP A 203 4.82 -15.78 -15.14
C ASP A 203 4.63 -15.18 -16.54
N ALA A 204 5.58 -15.43 -17.44
CA ALA A 204 5.60 -14.83 -18.79
C ALA A 204 4.30 -15.09 -19.57
N LYS A 205 3.71 -16.29 -19.44
CA LYS A 205 2.45 -16.66 -20.13
C LYS A 205 1.27 -15.88 -19.58
N THR A 206 1.17 -15.77 -18.27
CA THR A 206 0.11 -15.03 -17.57
C THR A 206 0.23 -13.54 -17.86
N LEU A 207 1.42 -12.95 -17.76
CA LEU A 207 1.65 -11.54 -18.09
C LEU A 207 1.24 -11.22 -19.53
N LYS A 208 1.70 -12.03 -20.50
CA LYS A 208 1.32 -11.88 -21.92
C LYS A 208 -0.19 -11.95 -22.11
N LYS A 209 -0.89 -12.86 -21.41
CA LYS A 209 -2.34 -12.97 -21.49
C LYS A 209 -3.02 -11.72 -20.94
N GLN A 210 -2.59 -11.21 -19.77
CA GLN A 210 -3.14 -10.00 -19.15
C GLN A 210 -2.94 -8.78 -20.06
N ILE A 211 -1.74 -8.56 -20.60
CA ILE A 211 -1.44 -7.44 -21.49
C ILE A 211 -2.20 -7.57 -22.83
N SER A 212 -2.31 -8.79 -23.37
CA SER A 212 -3.08 -9.01 -24.60
C SER A 212 -4.56 -8.67 -24.44
N SER A 213 -5.13 -8.79 -23.22
CA SER A 213 -6.53 -8.48 -22.92
C SER A 213 -6.82 -6.98 -22.79
N ILE A 214 -5.81 -6.10 -22.83
CA ILE A 214 -6.04 -4.65 -22.77
C ILE A 214 -6.95 -4.24 -23.92
N VAL A 215 -8.04 -3.54 -23.58
CA VAL A 215 -9.00 -3.03 -24.58
C VAL A 215 -8.36 -1.91 -25.38
N THR A 216 -8.47 -2.01 -26.70
CA THR A 216 -8.00 -1.03 -27.67
C THR A 216 -9.11 -0.73 -28.68
N ASP A 217 -9.00 0.38 -29.39
CA ASP A 217 -9.91 0.69 -30.48
C ASP A 217 -9.69 -0.23 -31.71
N GLY A 218 -10.55 -0.07 -32.74
CA GLY A 218 -10.51 -0.85 -33.97
C GLY A 218 -9.70 -0.22 -35.10
N THR A 219 -8.80 0.74 -34.83
CA THR A 219 -8.01 1.43 -35.86
C THR A 219 -7.17 0.44 -36.65
N PRO A 220 -7.28 0.43 -38.02
CA PRO A 220 -6.51 -0.44 -38.88
C PRO A 220 -5.00 -0.28 -38.73
N LEU A 221 -4.25 -1.31 -39.15
CA LEU A 221 -2.79 -1.36 -38.96
C LEU A 221 -2.08 -0.18 -39.62
N GLU A 222 -2.50 0.19 -40.82
CA GLU A 222 -1.87 1.22 -41.65
C GLU A 222 -2.14 2.64 -41.16
N GLU A 223 -3.23 2.83 -40.39
CA GLU A 223 -3.65 4.16 -39.97
C GLU A 223 -2.92 4.63 -38.70
N PRO A 224 -2.66 5.96 -38.59
CA PRO A 224 -2.21 6.58 -37.34
C PRO A 224 -3.17 6.30 -36.19
N LYS A 225 -2.62 6.08 -34.99
CA LYS A 225 -3.39 5.77 -33.75
C LYS A 225 -3.30 6.91 -32.75
N GLN A 226 -4.39 7.13 -32.05
CA GLN A 226 -4.44 8.15 -31.01
C GLN A 226 -3.84 7.57 -29.70
N TRP A 227 -2.61 7.97 -29.37
CA TRP A 227 -1.94 7.53 -28.15
C TRP A 227 -2.55 8.11 -26.88
N GLN A 228 -3.15 9.31 -26.92
CA GLN A 228 -3.68 10.04 -25.77
C GLN A 228 -4.73 9.23 -24.99
N ASN A 229 -5.60 8.53 -25.71
CA ASN A 229 -6.69 7.73 -25.14
C ASN A 229 -6.39 6.22 -25.16
N CYS A 230 -5.16 5.83 -25.53
CA CYS A 230 -4.79 4.41 -25.62
C CYS A 230 -4.33 3.87 -24.26
N ASN A 231 -5.04 2.87 -23.72
CA ASN A 231 -4.68 2.26 -22.44
C ASN A 231 -3.29 1.62 -22.46
N VAL A 232 -2.89 1.03 -23.58
CA VAL A 232 -1.54 0.45 -23.74
C VAL A 232 -0.47 1.53 -23.59
N TYR A 233 -0.64 2.70 -24.24
CA TYR A 233 0.28 3.83 -24.10
C TYR A 233 0.27 4.37 -22.65
N ASN A 234 -0.92 4.54 -22.06
CA ASN A 234 -1.06 5.08 -20.71
C ASN A 234 -0.42 4.21 -19.64
N ILE A 235 -0.29 2.91 -19.86
CA ILE A 235 0.48 2.01 -19.01
C ILE A 235 1.97 2.08 -19.35
N ALA A 236 2.33 2.03 -20.65
CA ALA A 236 3.73 2.03 -21.10
C ALA A 236 4.51 3.26 -20.63
N LYS A 237 3.89 4.44 -20.68
CA LYS A 237 4.52 5.70 -20.27
C LYS A 237 5.02 5.71 -18.81
N LEU A 238 4.48 4.85 -17.93
CA LEU A 238 4.91 4.73 -16.52
C LEU A 238 6.33 4.15 -16.38
N PHE A 239 6.82 3.49 -17.43
CA PHE A 239 8.13 2.83 -17.49
C PHE A 239 9.16 3.64 -18.30
N LEU A 240 8.73 4.71 -18.97
CA LEU A 240 9.51 5.44 -19.96
C LEU A 240 9.90 6.83 -19.45
N ASN A 241 11.10 7.27 -19.79
CA ASN A 241 11.50 8.67 -19.66
C ASN A 241 10.83 9.53 -20.76
N GLU A 242 10.98 10.86 -20.69
CA GLU A 242 10.33 11.77 -21.64
C GLU A 242 10.77 11.58 -23.10
N SER A 243 12.03 11.18 -23.35
CA SER A 243 12.52 10.90 -24.70
C SER A 243 11.83 9.68 -25.27
N ASP A 244 11.83 8.58 -24.53
CA ASP A 244 11.24 7.32 -24.96
C ASP A 244 9.70 7.44 -25.11
N GLN A 245 9.05 8.30 -24.31
CA GLN A 245 7.62 8.61 -24.48
C GLN A 245 7.37 9.30 -25.81
N ARG A 246 8.19 10.29 -26.20
CA ARG A 246 8.09 10.97 -27.50
C ARG A 246 8.31 10.01 -28.66
N ASP A 247 9.28 9.12 -28.55
CA ASP A 247 9.54 8.10 -29.58
C ASP A 247 8.36 7.14 -29.72
N LEU A 248 7.77 6.71 -28.61
CA LEU A 248 6.57 5.88 -28.64
C LEU A 248 5.37 6.63 -29.26
N GLN A 249 5.16 7.92 -28.93
CA GLN A 249 4.13 8.76 -29.53
C GLN A 249 4.28 8.85 -31.04
N ALA A 250 5.50 9.11 -31.52
CA ALA A 250 5.79 9.18 -32.97
C ALA A 250 5.48 7.86 -33.69
N ARG A 251 5.68 6.70 -33.03
CA ARG A 251 5.30 5.39 -33.60
C ARG A 251 3.78 5.27 -33.74
N TYR A 252 3.00 5.72 -32.75
CA TYR A 252 1.53 5.74 -32.82
C TYR A 252 1.03 6.64 -33.96
N GLU A 253 1.63 7.82 -34.12
CA GLU A 253 1.23 8.84 -35.13
C GLU A 253 1.65 8.48 -36.57
N ARG A 254 2.72 7.71 -36.74
CA ARG A 254 3.22 7.32 -38.05
C ARG A 254 2.30 6.32 -38.76
N GLY A 255 1.55 5.49 -38.04
CA GLY A 255 0.84 4.34 -38.60
C GLY A 255 1.79 3.19 -38.98
N GLY A 256 1.25 2.12 -39.52
CA GLY A 256 2.01 0.92 -39.92
C GLY A 256 2.29 -0.07 -38.82
N GLU A 257 1.90 0.25 -37.58
CA GLU A 257 1.97 -0.63 -36.43
C GLU A 257 0.58 -0.86 -35.82
N GLY A 258 0.15 -2.12 -35.67
CA GLY A 258 -1.10 -2.46 -35.01
C GLY A 258 -1.00 -2.46 -33.49
N HIS A 259 -2.13 -2.41 -32.78
CA HIS A 259 -2.16 -2.48 -31.32
C HIS A 259 -1.45 -3.73 -30.75
N GLY A 260 -1.40 -4.84 -31.50
CA GLY A 260 -0.65 -6.02 -31.14
C GLY A 260 0.86 -5.78 -30.95
N HIS A 261 1.46 -4.92 -31.79
CA HIS A 261 2.88 -4.55 -31.67
C HIS A 261 3.12 -3.71 -30.39
N PHE A 262 2.24 -2.75 -30.10
CA PHE A 262 2.33 -1.94 -28.88
C PHE A 262 2.09 -2.76 -27.60
N LYS A 263 1.20 -3.76 -27.65
CA LYS A 263 1.02 -4.71 -26.54
C LYS A 263 2.26 -5.60 -26.32
N ALA A 264 2.88 -6.05 -27.42
CA ALA A 264 4.15 -6.80 -27.33
C ALA A 264 5.26 -5.95 -26.70
N TYR A 265 5.41 -4.70 -27.14
CA TYR A 265 6.34 -3.73 -26.58
C TYR A 265 6.07 -3.48 -25.08
N LEU A 266 4.83 -3.26 -24.68
CA LEU A 266 4.47 -3.11 -23.27
C LEU A 266 4.83 -4.38 -22.47
N ASN A 267 4.60 -5.56 -23.03
CA ASN A 267 4.95 -6.82 -22.36
C ASN A 267 6.46 -6.91 -22.07
N GLU A 268 7.30 -6.52 -23.03
CA GLU A 268 8.76 -6.47 -22.86
C GLU A 268 9.16 -5.44 -21.81
N LEU A 269 8.59 -4.21 -21.85
CA LEU A 269 8.86 -3.19 -20.84
C LEU A 269 8.53 -3.67 -19.41
N VAL A 270 7.35 -4.23 -19.20
CA VAL A 270 6.96 -4.74 -17.88
C VAL A 270 7.86 -5.90 -17.45
N TRP A 271 8.16 -6.81 -18.41
CA TRP A 271 9.00 -7.97 -18.12
C TRP A 271 10.41 -7.58 -17.71
N GLU A 272 11.06 -6.68 -18.41
CA GLU A 272 12.42 -6.22 -18.08
C GLU A 272 12.44 -5.34 -16.83
N TYR A 273 11.49 -4.42 -16.67
CA TYR A 273 11.46 -3.51 -15.53
C TYR A 273 11.39 -4.26 -14.18
N PHE A 274 10.61 -5.33 -14.09
CA PHE A 274 10.45 -6.10 -12.86
C PHE A 274 11.30 -7.38 -12.82
N LYS A 275 12.30 -7.53 -13.70
CA LYS A 275 13.14 -8.74 -13.76
C LYS A 275 13.81 -9.02 -12.42
N GLU A 276 14.59 -8.08 -11.91
CA GLU A 276 15.28 -8.23 -10.63
C GLU A 276 14.29 -8.43 -9.46
N ALA A 277 13.16 -7.74 -9.49
CA ALA A 277 12.14 -7.91 -8.47
C ALA A 277 11.54 -9.33 -8.49
N ARG A 278 11.30 -9.92 -9.67
CA ARG A 278 10.84 -11.32 -9.76
C ARG A 278 11.87 -12.31 -9.24
N GLU A 279 13.16 -12.13 -9.59
CA GLU A 279 14.26 -12.96 -9.10
C GLU A 279 14.38 -12.91 -7.57
N LYS A 280 14.30 -11.69 -6.98
CA LYS A 280 14.28 -11.48 -5.53
C LYS A 280 13.05 -12.08 -4.86
N PHE A 281 11.87 -11.92 -5.49
CA PHE A 281 10.63 -12.48 -4.97
C PHE A 281 10.70 -14.01 -4.90
N GLU A 282 11.16 -14.67 -5.95
CA GLU A 282 11.39 -16.11 -5.98
C GLU A 282 12.42 -16.55 -4.93
N HIS A 283 13.51 -15.80 -4.78
CA HIS A 283 14.50 -16.04 -3.74
C HIS A 283 13.86 -16.03 -2.35
N TYR A 284 13.11 -14.97 -1.99
CA TYR A 284 12.45 -14.85 -0.68
C TYR A 284 11.38 -15.93 -0.45
N GLN A 285 10.62 -16.29 -1.48
CA GLN A 285 9.66 -17.39 -1.41
C GLN A 285 10.32 -18.72 -1.08
N ASN A 286 11.52 -18.97 -1.58
CA ASN A 286 12.30 -20.17 -1.34
C ASN A 286 13.14 -20.13 -0.05
N ASN A 287 13.27 -18.96 0.59
CA ASN A 287 14.07 -18.76 1.80
C ASN A 287 13.25 -18.11 2.94
N PRO A 288 12.19 -18.77 3.45
CA PRO A 288 11.28 -18.19 4.44
C PRO A 288 11.97 -17.82 5.76
N ASP A 289 13.02 -18.52 6.15
CA ASP A 289 13.79 -18.22 7.37
C ASP A 289 14.53 -16.87 7.26
N GLU A 290 14.97 -16.49 6.06
CA GLU A 290 15.58 -15.18 5.81
C GLU A 290 14.54 -14.06 5.99
N VAL A 291 13.37 -14.24 5.40
CA VAL A 291 12.25 -13.29 5.55
C VAL A 291 11.83 -13.15 7.00
N ALA A 292 11.72 -14.27 7.72
CA ALA A 292 11.39 -14.26 9.15
C ALA A 292 12.42 -13.47 9.97
N LYS A 293 13.72 -13.67 9.73
CA LYS A 293 14.79 -12.92 10.41
C LYS A 293 14.70 -11.42 10.15
N ILE A 294 14.43 -11.01 8.91
CA ILE A 294 14.25 -9.59 8.55
C ILE A 294 13.07 -8.99 9.33
N LEU A 295 11.92 -9.67 9.32
CA LEU A 295 10.72 -9.21 10.01
C LEU A 295 10.91 -9.16 11.53
N ASP A 296 11.57 -10.16 12.12
CA ASP A 296 11.88 -10.22 13.56
C ASP A 296 12.80 -9.07 13.99
N LEU A 297 13.81 -8.74 13.18
CA LEU A 297 14.69 -7.61 13.45
C LEU A 297 13.93 -6.28 13.35
N GLY A 298 13.08 -6.14 12.36
CA GLY A 298 12.18 -4.97 12.20
C GLY A 298 11.23 -4.86 13.39
N ALA A 299 10.59 -5.96 13.80
CA ALA A 299 9.70 -6.00 14.94
C ALA A 299 10.40 -5.58 16.24
N LYS A 300 11.63 -6.05 16.49
CA LYS A 300 12.43 -5.64 17.66
C LYS A 300 12.72 -4.14 17.66
N LYS A 301 13.11 -3.56 16.51
CA LYS A 301 13.33 -2.11 16.38
C LYS A 301 12.03 -1.34 16.63
N ALA A 302 10.93 -1.76 16.03
CA ALA A 302 9.61 -1.17 16.21
C ALA A 302 9.12 -1.28 17.66
N GLN A 303 9.29 -2.46 18.29
CA GLN A 303 8.92 -2.70 19.69
C GLN A 303 9.63 -1.76 20.66
N ASN A 304 10.91 -1.46 20.45
CA ASN A 304 11.65 -0.54 21.31
C ASN A 304 11.03 0.87 21.29
N VAL A 305 10.68 1.37 20.11
CA VAL A 305 10.01 2.68 19.98
C VAL A 305 8.60 2.64 20.57
N ALA A 306 7.84 1.58 20.31
CA ALA A 306 6.51 1.36 20.84
C ALA A 306 6.51 1.34 22.38
N HIS A 307 7.47 0.64 22.97
CA HIS A 307 7.59 0.51 24.43
C HIS A 307 7.82 1.87 25.11
N GLU A 308 8.65 2.73 24.54
CA GLU A 308 8.88 4.08 25.08
C GLU A 308 7.59 4.93 25.05
N THR A 309 6.80 4.81 24.02
CA THR A 309 5.53 5.52 23.90
C THR A 309 4.50 4.97 24.87
N ILE A 310 4.33 3.62 24.92
CA ILE A 310 3.32 3.00 25.77
C ILE A 310 3.63 3.21 27.26
N LYS A 311 4.91 3.26 27.63
CA LYS A 311 5.32 3.60 29.00
C LYS A 311 4.79 4.97 29.42
N LYS A 312 5.00 6.00 28.59
CA LYS A 312 4.48 7.36 28.83
C LYS A 312 2.96 7.38 28.92
N VAL A 313 2.29 6.64 28.04
CA VAL A 313 0.83 6.51 28.06
C VAL A 313 0.35 5.88 29.36
N ARG A 314 0.96 4.78 29.80
CA ARG A 314 0.61 4.10 31.07
C ARG A 314 0.78 5.01 32.28
N GLU A 315 1.87 5.78 32.33
CA GLU A 315 2.13 6.75 33.40
C GLU A 315 1.03 7.83 33.39
N ALA A 316 0.68 8.36 32.25
CA ALA A 316 -0.31 9.42 32.09
C ALA A 316 -1.73 9.00 32.47
N VAL A 317 -2.15 7.80 32.09
CA VAL A 317 -3.50 7.27 32.41
C VAL A 317 -3.57 6.55 33.74
N GLY A 318 -2.47 6.41 34.50
CA GLY A 318 -2.45 5.87 35.84
C GLY A 318 -2.48 4.34 35.95
N ILE A 319 -2.12 3.59 34.87
CA ILE A 319 -2.05 2.11 34.90
C ILE A 319 -0.62 1.57 35.00
N TYR A 320 0.34 2.45 35.29
CA TYR A 320 1.73 2.10 35.55
C TYR A 320 1.91 1.66 37.01
N ARG A 321 2.71 0.58 37.23
CA ARG A 321 3.13 0.10 38.56
C ARG A 321 4.64 0.16 38.69
#